data_b43831cb570fc0bc03522c2bab234b95
#
_entry.id   b43831cb570fc0bc03522c2bab234b95
#
_cell.length_a   1.000
_cell.length_b   1.000
_cell.length_c   1.000
_cell.angle_alpha   90.00
_cell.angle_beta   90.00
_cell.angle_gamma   90.00
#
_symmetry.space_group_name_H-M   'P 1'
#
loop_
_entity.id
_entity.type
_entity.pdbx_description
1 polymer ?
#
loop_
_entity_poly.entity_id
_entity_poly.type
_entity_poly.pdbx_seq_one_letter_code
_entity_poly.pdbx_strand_id
1 'polypeptide(L)'
;MRKSVIISGAGSGIGRAIAIRLSELNFDCYLLGRNAVHLQKTLIALKDGDHYILSADIKNKESLASTLSTLRRPVDALIANAGIGGENTWGDSDRWNDIVETNLTGTYNFINTFLPHLKASTSPFKHIVMTSSILARLGVANYTAYCASKAGLLGLMRSMSIQFADDKILVNAICPGWVNTQMSQEGMQGIANGIGVSVQEFYDIAMQSVPLRKMSEPSEIADLVAYLLHQQSITGQTFDINNGALMS
;
A
#
# COMPACT_ATOMS: atom_id res chain seq x y z
N MET A 1 -11.45 -22.93 -7.41
CA MET A 1 -10.68 -21.97 -8.27
C MET A 1 -9.84 -21.11 -7.35
N ARG A 2 -8.56 -20.82 -7.68
CA ARG A 2 -7.72 -19.89 -6.88
C ARG A 2 -8.31 -18.48 -6.96
N LYS A 3 -8.30 -17.74 -5.85
CA LYS A 3 -8.64 -16.31 -5.86
C LYS A 3 -7.54 -15.52 -6.55
N SER A 4 -7.85 -14.34 -7.08
CA SER A 4 -6.87 -13.49 -7.74
C SER A 4 -6.85 -12.08 -7.16
N VAL A 5 -5.68 -11.45 -7.17
CA VAL A 5 -5.44 -10.16 -6.54
C VAL A 5 -4.53 -9.29 -7.40
N ILE A 6 -4.83 -7.99 -7.49
CA ILE A 6 -3.92 -7.01 -8.08
C ILE A 6 -3.27 -6.22 -6.94
N ILE A 7 -1.95 -6.14 -6.94
CA ILE A 7 -1.16 -5.47 -5.90
C ILE A 7 -0.35 -4.35 -6.53
N SER A 8 -0.67 -3.10 -6.21
CA SER A 8 0.14 -1.96 -6.65
C SER A 8 1.36 -1.77 -5.74
N GLY A 9 2.49 -1.34 -6.33
CA GLY A 9 3.75 -1.25 -5.61
C GLY A 9 4.35 -2.61 -5.22
N ALA A 10 4.04 -3.66 -6.00
CA ALA A 10 4.45 -5.04 -5.70
C ALA A 10 5.94 -5.33 -5.88
N GLY A 11 6.73 -4.38 -6.39
CA GLY A 11 8.15 -4.60 -6.71
C GLY A 11 9.09 -4.60 -5.50
N SER A 12 8.68 -4.09 -4.33
CA SER A 12 9.55 -3.97 -3.15
C SER A 12 8.75 -3.84 -1.85
N GLY A 13 9.45 -3.87 -0.72
CA GLY A 13 8.91 -3.56 0.61
C GLY A 13 7.63 -4.30 0.94
N ILE A 14 6.65 -3.57 1.46
CA ILE A 14 5.34 -4.10 1.89
C ILE A 14 4.62 -4.81 0.72
N GLY A 15 4.57 -4.20 -0.46
CA GLY A 15 3.86 -4.78 -1.60
C GLY A 15 4.45 -6.11 -2.08
N ARG A 16 5.78 -6.26 -2.06
CA ARG A 16 6.45 -7.55 -2.32
C ARG A 16 6.09 -8.59 -1.26
N ALA A 17 6.14 -8.22 0.02
CA ALA A 17 5.81 -9.13 1.11
C ALA A 17 4.34 -9.60 1.03
N ILE A 18 3.41 -8.69 0.70
CA ILE A 18 2.00 -9.04 0.47
C ILE A 18 1.88 -10.04 -0.68
N ALA A 19 2.57 -9.81 -1.81
CA ALA A 19 2.52 -10.71 -2.96
C ALA A 19 3.03 -12.12 -2.61
N ILE A 20 4.17 -12.21 -1.92
CA ILE A 20 4.73 -13.49 -1.46
C ILE A 20 3.72 -14.20 -0.54
N ARG A 21 3.22 -13.51 0.48
CA ARG A 21 2.28 -14.08 1.45
C ARG A 21 0.99 -14.57 0.80
N LEU A 22 0.42 -13.79 -0.11
CA LEU A 22 -0.81 -14.19 -0.79
C LEU A 22 -0.59 -15.36 -1.76
N SER A 23 0.57 -15.46 -2.40
CA SER A 23 0.92 -16.63 -3.23
C SER A 23 0.98 -17.92 -2.40
N GLU A 24 1.53 -17.87 -1.17
CA GLU A 24 1.54 -18.98 -0.22
C GLU A 24 0.14 -19.43 0.19
N LEU A 25 -0.81 -18.50 0.21
CA LEU A 25 -2.23 -18.73 0.49
C LEU A 25 -3.05 -19.07 -0.77
N ASN A 26 -2.37 -19.46 -1.85
CA ASN A 26 -2.95 -19.87 -3.12
C ASN A 26 -3.76 -18.77 -3.83
N PHE A 27 -3.33 -17.51 -3.75
CA PHE A 27 -3.81 -16.46 -4.64
C PHE A 27 -2.95 -16.40 -5.91
N ASP A 28 -3.58 -16.10 -7.03
CA ASP A 28 -2.89 -15.69 -8.25
C ASP A 28 -2.71 -14.18 -8.22
N CYS A 29 -1.46 -13.73 -8.35
CA CYS A 29 -1.07 -12.35 -8.12
C CYS A 29 -0.76 -11.62 -9.43
N TYR A 30 -1.41 -10.48 -9.64
CA TYR A 30 -1.06 -9.49 -10.65
C TYR A 30 -0.19 -8.42 -9.98
N LEU A 31 1.09 -8.40 -10.32
CA LEU A 31 2.09 -7.53 -9.71
C LEU A 31 2.18 -6.22 -10.48
N LEU A 32 1.66 -5.11 -9.92
CA LEU A 32 1.65 -3.82 -10.59
C LEU A 32 2.72 -2.90 -10.03
N GLY A 33 3.45 -2.21 -10.92
CA GLY A 33 4.48 -1.22 -10.58
C GLY A 33 5.21 -0.71 -11.81
N ARG A 34 6.06 0.31 -11.62
CA ARG A 34 6.81 0.97 -12.70
C ARG A 34 8.08 0.23 -13.11
N ASN A 35 8.74 -0.43 -12.18
CA ASN A 35 10.05 -1.06 -12.39
C ASN A 35 9.87 -2.56 -12.66
N ALA A 36 9.95 -2.94 -13.94
CA ALA A 36 9.81 -4.32 -14.39
C ALA A 36 10.85 -5.27 -13.76
N VAL A 37 12.07 -4.79 -13.51
CA VAL A 37 13.13 -5.62 -12.88
C VAL A 37 12.78 -5.96 -11.44
N HIS A 38 12.25 -4.99 -10.69
CA HIS A 38 11.79 -5.24 -9.32
C HIS A 38 10.58 -6.16 -9.27
N LEU A 39 9.62 -6.00 -10.21
CA LEU A 39 8.47 -6.89 -10.33
C LEU A 39 8.91 -8.32 -10.69
N GLN A 40 9.87 -8.48 -11.59
CA GLN A 40 10.42 -9.78 -11.95
C GLN A 40 11.08 -10.48 -10.74
N LYS A 41 11.84 -9.74 -9.91
CA LYS A 41 12.40 -10.28 -8.66
C LYS A 41 11.31 -10.75 -7.70
N THR A 42 10.19 -10.03 -7.64
CA THR A 42 9.05 -10.46 -6.82
C THR A 42 8.41 -11.71 -7.43
N LEU A 43 8.16 -11.72 -8.74
CA LEU A 43 7.53 -12.85 -9.45
C LEU A 43 8.27 -14.17 -9.19
N ILE A 44 9.61 -14.14 -9.27
CA ILE A 44 10.47 -15.33 -9.02
C ILE A 44 10.34 -15.84 -7.57
N ALA A 45 10.03 -14.95 -6.63
CA ALA A 45 9.89 -15.31 -5.21
C ALA A 45 8.50 -15.83 -4.83
N LEU A 46 7.52 -15.80 -5.76
CA LEU A 46 6.18 -16.30 -5.48
C LEU A 46 6.15 -17.83 -5.50
N LYS A 47 5.24 -18.41 -4.71
CA LYS A 47 4.89 -19.82 -4.80
C LYS A 47 4.16 -20.08 -6.13
N ASP A 48 4.26 -21.30 -6.64
CA ASP A 48 3.61 -21.71 -7.91
C ASP A 48 2.16 -21.23 -8.02
N GLY A 49 1.84 -20.66 -9.18
CA GLY A 49 0.52 -20.10 -9.49
C GLY A 49 0.52 -19.32 -10.82
N ASP A 50 -0.64 -18.83 -11.19
CA ASP A 50 -0.80 -17.98 -12.38
C ASP A 50 -0.54 -16.51 -11.99
N HIS A 51 0.73 -16.11 -12.02
CA HIS A 51 1.15 -14.76 -11.65
C HIS A 51 1.58 -13.96 -12.87
N TYR A 52 1.27 -12.66 -12.88
CA TYR A 52 1.51 -11.77 -14.01
C TYR A 52 2.10 -10.45 -13.58
N ILE A 53 2.92 -9.84 -14.43
CA ILE A 53 3.43 -8.49 -14.24
C ILE A 53 2.55 -7.50 -15.02
N LEU A 54 2.16 -6.42 -14.33
CA LEU A 54 1.48 -5.27 -14.89
C LEU A 54 2.41 -4.06 -14.77
N SER A 55 3.16 -3.74 -15.83
CA SER A 55 4.08 -2.61 -15.82
C SER A 55 3.31 -1.33 -16.09
N ALA A 56 3.04 -0.53 -15.04
CA ALA A 56 2.30 0.73 -15.17
C ALA A 56 2.65 1.71 -14.04
N ASP A 57 2.46 3.01 -14.32
CA ASP A 57 2.44 4.07 -13.31
C ASP A 57 1.00 4.37 -12.91
N ILE A 58 0.71 4.30 -11.61
CA ILE A 58 -0.64 4.57 -11.08
C ILE A 58 -1.10 6.02 -11.28
N LYS A 59 -0.18 6.95 -11.53
CA LYS A 59 -0.51 8.35 -11.89
C LYS A 59 -1.10 8.44 -13.30
N ASN A 60 -0.74 7.54 -14.19
CA ASN A 60 -1.10 7.56 -15.60
C ASN A 60 -2.23 6.56 -15.89
N LYS A 61 -3.43 7.09 -16.19
CA LYS A 61 -4.64 6.28 -16.45
C LYS A 61 -4.50 5.44 -17.72
N GLU A 62 -3.86 5.96 -18.76
CA GLU A 62 -3.64 5.26 -20.02
C GLU A 62 -2.67 4.09 -19.81
N SER A 63 -1.61 4.29 -19.01
CA SER A 63 -0.69 3.24 -18.62
C SER A 63 -1.39 2.15 -17.82
N LEU A 64 -2.27 2.49 -16.89
CA LEU A 64 -3.09 1.51 -16.18
C LEU A 64 -4.02 0.76 -17.12
N ALA A 65 -4.74 1.48 -17.99
CA ALA A 65 -5.68 0.88 -18.94
C ALA A 65 -5.00 -0.10 -19.91
N SER A 66 -3.77 0.16 -20.34
CA SER A 66 -3.02 -0.74 -21.22
C SER A 66 -2.76 -2.11 -20.60
N THR A 67 -2.77 -2.22 -19.27
CA THR A 67 -2.55 -3.51 -18.57
C THR A 67 -3.81 -4.38 -18.49
N LEU A 68 -5.00 -3.86 -18.78
CA LEU A 68 -6.26 -4.61 -18.67
C LEU A 68 -6.28 -5.84 -19.57
N SER A 69 -5.63 -5.79 -20.74
CA SER A 69 -5.52 -6.93 -21.67
C SER A 69 -4.72 -8.12 -21.09
N THR A 70 -3.92 -7.88 -20.06
CA THR A 70 -3.16 -8.93 -19.37
C THR A 70 -4.02 -9.71 -18.36
N LEU A 71 -5.14 -9.13 -17.92
CA LEU A 71 -6.04 -9.81 -17.00
C LEU A 71 -6.73 -11.00 -17.69
N ARG A 72 -6.57 -12.19 -17.13
CA ARG A 72 -7.12 -13.44 -17.68
C ARG A 72 -8.49 -13.76 -17.13
N ARG A 73 -8.90 -13.12 -16.03
CA ARG A 73 -10.17 -13.34 -15.35
C ARG A 73 -10.50 -12.15 -14.42
N PRO A 74 -11.74 -12.05 -13.92
CA PRO A 74 -12.09 -11.14 -12.85
C PRO A 74 -11.19 -11.34 -11.62
N VAL A 75 -11.00 -10.29 -10.83
CA VAL A 75 -10.14 -10.31 -9.64
C VAL A 75 -10.97 -10.21 -8.35
N ASP A 76 -10.50 -10.81 -7.29
CA ASP A 76 -11.21 -10.91 -6.01
C ASP A 76 -10.77 -9.84 -5.01
N ALA A 77 -9.60 -9.25 -5.24
CA ALA A 77 -9.09 -8.17 -4.37
C ALA A 77 -8.19 -7.18 -5.13
N LEU A 78 -8.20 -5.94 -4.64
CA LEU A 78 -7.27 -4.86 -5.02
C LEU A 78 -6.49 -4.42 -3.79
N ILE A 79 -5.16 -4.46 -3.86
CA ILE A 79 -4.28 -3.94 -2.81
C ILE A 79 -3.62 -2.66 -3.32
N ALA A 80 -4.13 -1.54 -2.84
CA ALA A 80 -3.65 -0.21 -3.18
C ALA A 80 -2.50 0.16 -2.23
N ASN A 81 -1.30 -0.31 -2.55
CA ASN A 81 -0.12 -0.15 -1.70
C ASN A 81 0.95 0.79 -2.30
N ALA A 82 0.96 1.03 -3.61
CA ALA A 82 1.93 1.93 -4.23
C ALA A 82 1.88 3.33 -3.60
N GLY A 83 3.06 3.88 -3.33
CA GLY A 83 3.20 5.21 -2.76
C GLY A 83 4.66 5.62 -2.69
N ILE A 84 4.88 6.89 -2.46
CA ILE A 84 6.20 7.48 -2.20
C ILE A 84 6.17 8.21 -0.86
N GLY A 85 7.32 8.23 -0.19
CA GLY A 85 7.53 8.95 1.07
C GLY A 85 8.45 10.14 0.88
N GLY A 86 8.87 10.67 2.02
CA GLY A 86 9.85 11.74 2.12
C GLY A 86 9.24 13.11 2.42
N GLU A 87 10.13 14.00 2.74
CA GLU A 87 9.81 15.38 3.04
C GLU A 87 9.36 16.14 1.79
N ASN A 88 8.57 17.17 2.02
CA ASN A 88 8.35 18.23 1.06
C ASN A 88 8.63 19.59 1.72
N THR A 89 9.35 20.44 1.01
CA THR A 89 9.74 21.77 1.46
C THR A 89 9.01 22.81 0.60
N TRP A 90 8.66 23.94 1.23
CA TRP A 90 8.02 25.06 0.51
C TRP A 90 8.97 25.66 -0.52
N GLY A 91 8.44 26.09 -1.67
CA GLY A 91 9.18 26.75 -2.76
C GLY A 91 9.36 25.88 -4.00
N ASP A 92 10.35 26.21 -4.83
CA ASP A 92 10.54 25.61 -6.16
C ASP A 92 10.84 24.10 -6.15
N SER A 93 11.37 23.58 -5.06
CA SER A 93 11.66 22.17 -4.89
C SER A 93 10.55 21.40 -4.17
N ASP A 94 9.36 22.00 -4.00
CA ASP A 94 8.26 21.36 -3.28
C ASP A 94 7.77 20.10 -4.01
N ARG A 95 7.71 19.00 -3.29
CA ARG A 95 7.25 17.70 -3.79
C ARG A 95 5.76 17.46 -3.55
N TRP A 96 5.00 18.51 -3.18
CA TRP A 96 3.57 18.37 -2.88
C TRP A 96 2.80 17.63 -3.97
N ASN A 97 2.89 18.10 -5.20
CA ASN A 97 2.15 17.48 -6.31
C ASN A 97 2.56 16.04 -6.54
N ASP A 98 3.86 15.73 -6.60
CA ASP A 98 4.34 14.38 -6.84
C ASP A 98 3.86 13.39 -5.76
N ILE A 99 3.88 13.81 -4.49
CA ILE A 99 3.45 12.97 -3.37
C ILE A 99 1.93 12.79 -3.38
N VAL A 100 1.15 13.86 -3.54
CA VAL A 100 -0.33 13.79 -3.53
C VAL A 100 -0.84 13.05 -4.76
N GLU A 101 -0.30 13.34 -5.94
CA GLU A 101 -0.66 12.65 -7.18
C GLU A 101 -0.35 11.17 -7.12
N THR A 102 0.81 10.77 -6.55
CA THR A 102 1.13 9.35 -6.42
C THR A 102 0.26 8.68 -5.37
N ASN A 103 0.25 9.21 -4.15
CA ASN A 103 -0.32 8.49 -3.00
C ASN A 103 -1.85 8.50 -2.98
N LEU A 104 -2.48 9.60 -3.37
CA LEU A 104 -3.94 9.77 -3.29
C LEU A 104 -4.59 9.60 -4.66
N THR A 105 -4.24 10.46 -5.64
CA THR A 105 -4.84 10.41 -6.97
C THR A 105 -4.50 9.11 -7.70
N GLY A 106 -3.25 8.66 -7.61
CA GLY A 106 -2.82 7.40 -8.20
C GLY A 106 -3.50 6.19 -7.58
N THR A 107 -3.72 6.18 -6.27
CA THR A 107 -4.53 5.14 -5.59
C THR A 107 -5.97 5.13 -6.12
N TYR A 108 -6.60 6.30 -6.25
CA TYR A 108 -7.93 6.41 -6.84
C TYR A 108 -7.95 5.90 -8.30
N ASN A 109 -7.00 6.31 -9.13
CA ASN A 109 -6.89 5.86 -10.51
C ASN A 109 -6.74 4.34 -10.61
N PHE A 110 -5.87 3.74 -9.78
CA PHE A 110 -5.68 2.30 -9.69
C PHE A 110 -7.01 1.59 -9.38
N ILE A 111 -7.68 1.99 -8.31
CA ILE A 111 -8.95 1.37 -7.93
C ILE A 111 -9.99 1.54 -9.03
N ASN A 112 -10.16 2.74 -9.55
CA ASN A 112 -11.17 3.04 -10.59
C ASN A 112 -10.93 2.23 -11.87
N THR A 113 -9.68 2.05 -12.29
CA THR A 113 -9.33 1.28 -13.49
C THR A 113 -9.69 -0.20 -13.35
N PHE A 114 -9.43 -0.80 -12.19
CA PHE A 114 -9.63 -2.23 -11.99
C PHE A 114 -10.98 -2.58 -11.34
N LEU A 115 -11.77 -1.59 -10.91
CA LEU A 115 -13.08 -1.78 -10.29
C LEU A 115 -14.05 -2.63 -11.14
N PRO A 116 -14.16 -2.45 -12.47
CA PRO A 116 -15.03 -3.31 -13.29
C PRO A 116 -14.66 -4.80 -13.20
N HIS A 117 -13.36 -5.12 -13.16
CA HIS A 117 -12.87 -6.48 -13.02
C HIS A 117 -13.10 -7.05 -11.61
N LEU A 118 -13.04 -6.19 -10.59
CA LEU A 118 -13.39 -6.56 -9.22
C LEU A 118 -14.90 -6.84 -9.10
N LYS A 119 -15.76 -5.97 -9.66
CA LYS A 119 -17.22 -6.15 -9.65
C LYS A 119 -17.65 -7.42 -10.41
N ALA A 120 -16.95 -7.78 -11.45
CA ALA A 120 -17.22 -8.99 -12.26
C ALA A 120 -16.86 -10.30 -11.55
N SER A 121 -16.14 -10.26 -10.42
CA SER A 121 -15.84 -11.47 -9.64
C SER A 121 -17.10 -12.08 -9.06
N THR A 122 -17.16 -13.41 -9.13
CA THR A 122 -18.25 -14.23 -8.54
C THR A 122 -18.00 -14.60 -7.08
N SER A 123 -16.90 -14.13 -6.48
CA SER A 123 -16.63 -14.31 -5.06
C SER A 123 -17.73 -13.66 -4.22
N PRO A 124 -18.21 -14.34 -3.15
CA PRO A 124 -19.30 -13.82 -2.31
C PRO A 124 -18.95 -12.46 -1.68
N PHE A 125 -17.67 -12.25 -1.37
CA PHE A 125 -17.13 -10.97 -0.93
C PHE A 125 -15.83 -10.68 -1.67
N LYS A 126 -15.65 -9.41 -2.04
CA LYS A 126 -14.46 -8.87 -2.70
C LYS A 126 -13.82 -7.83 -1.79
N HIS A 127 -12.56 -7.51 -2.01
CA HIS A 127 -11.82 -6.68 -1.07
C HIS A 127 -11.04 -5.56 -1.75
N ILE A 128 -11.00 -4.40 -1.13
CA ILE A 128 -10.05 -3.32 -1.40
C ILE A 128 -9.32 -3.02 -0.09
N VAL A 129 -8.00 -3.13 -0.10
CA VAL A 129 -7.17 -2.73 1.05
C VAL A 129 -6.24 -1.63 0.63
N MET A 130 -6.28 -0.49 1.33
CA MET A 130 -5.43 0.67 1.07
C MET A 130 -4.32 0.76 2.12
N THR A 131 -3.07 0.93 1.68
CA THR A 131 -1.94 1.19 2.58
C THR A 131 -1.84 2.69 2.85
N SER A 132 -2.38 3.11 3.99
CA SER A 132 -2.22 4.46 4.52
C SER A 132 -0.93 4.55 5.36
N SER A 133 -0.94 5.20 6.50
CA SER A 133 0.19 5.37 7.41
C SER A 133 -0.30 5.86 8.77
N ILE A 134 0.48 5.64 9.82
CA ILE A 134 0.34 6.33 11.10
C ILE A 134 0.31 7.87 10.90
N LEU A 135 1.03 8.40 9.89
CA LEU A 135 1.06 9.83 9.55
C LEU A 135 -0.25 10.35 8.92
N ALA A 136 -1.23 9.49 8.69
CA ALA A 136 -2.61 9.93 8.41
C ALA A 136 -3.30 10.56 9.64
N ARG A 137 -2.74 10.33 10.83
CA ARG A 137 -3.29 10.75 12.12
C ARG A 137 -2.28 11.55 12.97
N LEU A 138 -1.00 11.49 12.62
CA LEU A 138 0.08 12.25 13.26
C LEU A 138 0.64 13.29 12.31
N GLY A 139 0.96 14.46 12.83
CA GLY A 139 1.70 15.48 12.09
C GLY A 139 3.20 15.34 12.31
N VAL A 140 3.95 15.48 11.21
CA VAL A 140 5.41 15.58 11.23
C VAL A 140 5.82 16.80 10.41
N ALA A 141 6.71 17.62 10.93
CA ALA A 141 7.24 18.79 10.23
C ALA A 141 7.85 18.36 8.87
N ASN A 142 7.65 19.15 7.83
CA ASN A 142 8.11 18.90 6.46
C ASN A 142 7.50 17.65 5.79
N TYR A 143 6.44 17.06 6.33
CA TYR A 143 5.72 15.92 5.72
C TYR A 143 4.27 16.28 5.36
N THR A 144 3.98 17.55 5.08
CA THR A 144 2.61 18.04 4.84
C THR A 144 1.90 17.30 3.71
N ALA A 145 2.55 17.11 2.56
CA ALA A 145 2.00 16.38 1.43
C ALA A 145 1.76 14.89 1.75
N TYR A 146 2.70 14.26 2.43
CA TYR A 146 2.58 12.85 2.82
C TYR A 146 1.43 12.67 3.83
N CYS A 147 1.39 13.46 4.91
CA CYS A 147 0.32 13.42 5.91
C CYS A 147 -1.06 13.66 5.25
N ALA A 148 -1.17 14.70 4.42
CA ALA A 148 -2.42 15.02 3.71
C ALA A 148 -2.86 13.88 2.78
N SER A 149 -1.92 13.31 1.99
CA SER A 149 -2.23 12.22 1.07
C SER A 149 -2.69 10.96 1.81
N LYS A 150 -2.03 10.61 2.92
CA LYS A 150 -2.37 9.41 3.71
C LYS A 150 -3.65 9.60 4.52
N ALA A 151 -3.93 10.80 5.02
CA ALA A 151 -5.23 11.14 5.64
C ALA A 151 -6.37 11.10 4.60
N GLY A 152 -6.12 11.61 3.38
CA GLY A 152 -7.06 11.55 2.27
C GLY A 152 -7.47 10.12 1.91
N LEU A 153 -6.55 9.14 1.99
CA LEU A 153 -6.88 7.72 1.78
C LEU A 153 -7.89 7.19 2.80
N LEU A 154 -7.87 7.65 4.04
CA LEU A 154 -8.87 7.23 5.05
C LEU A 154 -10.26 7.80 4.73
N GLY A 155 -10.33 9.02 4.18
CA GLY A 155 -11.56 9.61 3.66
C GLY A 155 -12.11 8.82 2.46
N LEU A 156 -11.22 8.52 1.49
CA LEU A 156 -11.53 7.74 0.30
C LEU A 156 -12.05 6.34 0.68
N MET A 157 -11.36 5.65 1.58
CA MET A 157 -11.74 4.32 2.07
C MET A 157 -13.14 4.33 2.67
N ARG A 158 -13.45 5.28 3.57
CA ARG A 158 -14.79 5.38 4.21
C ARG A 158 -15.89 5.60 3.19
N SER A 159 -15.69 6.50 2.22
CA SER A 159 -16.66 6.75 1.16
C SER A 159 -16.90 5.52 0.30
N MET A 160 -15.82 4.86 -0.16
CA MET A 160 -15.91 3.67 -1.00
C MET A 160 -16.51 2.47 -0.26
N SER A 161 -16.32 2.35 1.06
CA SER A 161 -16.90 1.26 1.85
C SER A 161 -18.43 1.29 1.87
N ILE A 162 -19.02 2.49 1.85
CA ILE A 162 -20.46 2.68 1.74
C ILE A 162 -20.90 2.50 0.29
N GLN A 163 -20.20 3.14 -0.65
CA GLN A 163 -20.54 3.15 -2.07
C GLN A 163 -20.60 1.74 -2.68
N PHE A 164 -19.74 0.83 -2.24
CA PHE A 164 -19.61 -0.50 -2.82
C PHE A 164 -20.20 -1.62 -1.95
N ALA A 165 -20.94 -1.29 -0.90
CA ALA A 165 -21.53 -2.26 0.01
C ALA A 165 -22.51 -3.22 -0.68
N ASP A 166 -23.36 -2.70 -1.58
CA ASP A 166 -24.31 -3.52 -2.35
C ASP A 166 -23.60 -4.48 -3.32
N ASP A 167 -22.43 -4.11 -3.82
CA ASP A 167 -21.58 -4.96 -4.64
C ASP A 167 -20.84 -6.03 -3.81
N LYS A 168 -21.02 -6.07 -2.48
CA LYS A 168 -20.27 -6.94 -1.55
C LYS A 168 -18.76 -6.74 -1.64
N ILE A 169 -18.31 -5.49 -1.83
CA ILE A 169 -16.90 -5.11 -1.80
C ILE A 169 -16.58 -4.49 -0.44
N LEU A 170 -15.73 -5.15 0.32
CA LEU A 170 -15.26 -4.69 1.62
C LEU A 170 -14.03 -3.80 1.42
N VAL A 171 -14.10 -2.57 1.93
CA VAL A 171 -13.03 -1.58 1.73
C VAL A 171 -12.45 -1.18 3.08
N ASN A 172 -11.16 -1.42 3.28
CA ASN A 172 -10.48 -1.13 4.53
C ASN A 172 -9.11 -0.47 4.28
N ALA A 173 -8.55 0.15 5.30
CA ALA A 173 -7.21 0.72 5.27
C ALA A 173 -6.33 0.14 6.38
N ILE A 174 -5.04 0.01 6.12
CA ILE A 174 -4.03 -0.28 7.12
C ILE A 174 -3.16 0.96 7.33
N CYS A 175 -2.75 1.20 8.58
CA CYS A 175 -1.89 2.31 8.98
C CYS A 175 -0.60 1.78 9.63
N PRO A 176 0.40 1.40 8.82
CA PRO A 176 1.68 1.01 9.37
C PRO A 176 2.40 2.19 10.04
N GLY A 177 3.18 1.87 11.09
CA GLY A 177 4.22 2.74 11.62
C GLY A 177 5.52 2.62 10.80
N TRP A 178 6.66 2.61 11.50
CA TRP A 178 7.95 2.29 10.88
C TRP A 178 8.00 0.83 10.45
N VAL A 179 8.26 0.59 9.15
CA VAL A 179 8.40 -0.76 8.58
C VAL A 179 9.79 -0.89 7.97
N ASN A 180 10.47 -1.99 8.23
CA ASN A 180 11.82 -2.27 7.73
C ASN A 180 11.84 -2.44 6.20
N THR A 181 11.88 -1.32 5.49
CA THR A 181 11.87 -1.22 4.03
C THR A 181 12.92 -0.22 3.57
N GLN A 182 13.29 -0.28 2.31
CA GLN A 182 14.18 0.71 1.70
C GLN A 182 13.63 2.14 1.87
N MET A 183 12.32 2.35 1.68
CA MET A 183 11.67 3.66 1.87
C MET A 183 11.89 4.22 3.28
N SER A 184 11.75 3.39 4.31
CA SER A 184 11.97 3.81 5.70
C SER A 184 13.44 4.07 5.99
N GLN A 185 14.35 3.27 5.43
CA GLN A 185 15.80 3.47 5.57
C GLN A 185 16.22 4.79 4.91
N GLU A 186 15.75 5.08 3.71
CA GLU A 186 15.97 6.36 3.02
C GLU A 186 15.37 7.54 3.80
N GLY A 187 14.17 7.39 4.35
CA GLY A 187 13.54 8.39 5.21
C GLY A 187 14.35 8.67 6.49
N MET A 188 14.79 7.63 7.18
CA MET A 188 15.65 7.77 8.37
C MET A 188 16.98 8.44 8.02
N GLN A 189 17.61 8.06 6.91
CA GLN A 189 18.85 8.70 6.45
C GLN A 189 18.65 10.20 6.17
N GLY A 190 17.53 10.55 5.50
CA GLY A 190 17.18 11.95 5.21
C GLY A 190 17.05 12.79 6.48
N ILE A 191 16.28 12.29 7.45
CA ILE A 191 16.06 12.98 8.74
C ILE A 191 17.38 13.07 9.54
N ALA A 192 18.13 11.96 9.63
CA ALA A 192 19.42 11.93 10.32
C ALA A 192 20.40 12.98 9.77
N ASN A 193 20.50 13.07 8.43
CA ASN A 193 21.32 14.09 7.76
C ASN A 193 20.83 15.51 8.10
N GLY A 194 19.50 15.73 8.10
CA GLY A 194 18.92 17.06 8.38
C GLY A 194 19.17 17.56 9.79
N ILE A 195 19.31 16.67 10.79
CA ILE A 195 19.59 17.02 12.18
C ILE A 195 21.05 16.78 12.61
N GLY A 196 21.90 16.30 11.68
CA GLY A 196 23.34 16.16 11.90
C GLY A 196 23.75 15.00 12.81
N VAL A 197 22.99 13.88 12.80
CA VAL A 197 23.31 12.66 13.57
C VAL A 197 23.53 11.47 12.64
N SER A 198 24.07 10.38 13.15
CA SER A 198 24.16 9.11 12.40
C SER A 198 22.77 8.47 12.26
N VAL A 199 22.60 7.60 11.24
CA VAL A 199 21.36 6.84 11.06
C VAL A 199 21.03 5.97 12.28
N GLN A 200 22.06 5.39 12.92
CA GLN A 200 21.87 4.58 14.12
C GLN A 200 21.38 5.41 15.31
N GLU A 201 21.96 6.59 15.52
CA GLU A 201 21.49 7.51 16.57
C GLU A 201 20.04 7.95 16.31
N PHE A 202 19.69 8.27 15.05
CA PHE A 202 18.31 8.59 14.71
C PHE A 202 17.37 7.40 14.90
N TYR A 203 17.79 6.20 14.53
CA TYR A 203 17.00 4.98 14.78
C TYR A 203 16.70 4.84 16.28
N ASP A 204 17.69 4.99 17.14
CA ASP A 204 17.55 4.86 18.58
C ASP A 204 16.58 5.93 19.14
N ILE A 205 16.69 7.18 18.66
CA ILE A 205 15.77 8.26 18.98
C ILE A 205 14.33 7.94 18.53
N ALA A 206 14.16 7.53 17.27
CA ALA A 206 12.85 7.21 16.71
C ALA A 206 12.19 6.05 17.46
N MET A 207 12.94 5.02 17.80
CA MET A 207 12.43 3.86 18.52
C MET A 207 12.09 4.16 20.00
N GLN A 208 12.61 5.24 20.59
CA GLN A 208 12.18 5.69 21.94
C GLN A 208 10.69 6.08 21.99
N SER A 209 10.12 6.55 20.89
CA SER A 209 8.69 6.89 20.79
C SER A 209 7.81 5.67 20.47
N VAL A 210 8.39 4.52 20.15
CA VAL A 210 7.69 3.28 19.81
C VAL A 210 7.68 2.35 21.01
N PRO A 211 6.54 2.02 21.62
CA PRO A 211 6.48 1.16 22.82
C PRO A 211 7.21 -0.18 22.68
N LEU A 212 7.10 -0.87 21.54
CA LEU A 212 7.81 -2.15 21.30
C LEU A 212 9.26 -1.98 20.87
N ARG A 213 9.78 -0.75 20.75
CA ARG A 213 11.19 -0.43 20.44
C ARG A 213 11.72 -1.10 19.16
N LYS A 214 10.87 -1.37 18.21
CA LYS A 214 11.23 -2.02 16.93
C LYS A 214 10.47 -1.44 15.76
N MET A 215 11.00 -1.60 14.57
CA MET A 215 10.24 -1.50 13.32
C MET A 215 9.39 -2.76 13.12
N SER A 216 8.28 -2.65 12.41
CA SER A 216 7.57 -3.83 11.90
C SER A 216 8.34 -4.43 10.71
N GLU A 217 8.27 -5.74 10.54
CA GLU A 217 8.73 -6.37 9.31
C GLU A 217 7.64 -6.31 8.23
N PRO A 218 8.00 -6.22 6.95
CA PRO A 218 7.01 -6.25 5.86
C PRO A 218 6.08 -7.47 5.88
N SER A 219 6.55 -8.60 6.40
CA SER A 219 5.75 -9.82 6.57
C SER A 219 4.63 -9.66 7.59
N GLU A 220 4.84 -8.90 8.69
CA GLU A 220 3.80 -8.61 9.67
C GLU A 220 2.65 -7.81 9.04
N ILE A 221 2.98 -6.87 8.13
CA ILE A 221 1.98 -6.12 7.36
C ILE A 221 1.24 -7.03 6.38
N ALA A 222 1.96 -7.93 5.72
CA ALA A 222 1.39 -8.89 4.77
C ALA A 222 0.41 -9.87 5.46
N ASP A 223 0.70 -10.31 6.67
CA ASP A 223 -0.19 -11.17 7.45
C ASP A 223 -1.50 -10.47 7.82
N LEU A 224 -1.46 -9.17 8.18
CA LEU A 224 -2.67 -8.38 8.42
C LEU A 224 -3.51 -8.25 7.15
N VAL A 225 -2.89 -7.96 6.00
CA VAL A 225 -3.60 -7.90 4.70
C VAL A 225 -4.23 -9.26 4.39
N ALA A 226 -3.49 -10.36 4.54
CA ALA A 226 -3.99 -11.70 4.32
C ALA A 226 -5.19 -12.01 5.24
N TYR A 227 -5.13 -11.63 6.50
CA TYR A 227 -6.26 -11.76 7.43
C TYR A 227 -7.50 -11.01 6.92
N LEU A 228 -7.35 -9.75 6.49
CA LEU A 228 -8.46 -8.94 5.99
C LEU A 228 -9.15 -9.56 4.76
N LEU A 229 -8.39 -10.19 3.86
CA LEU A 229 -8.95 -10.86 2.66
C LEU A 229 -9.77 -12.13 2.98
N HIS A 230 -9.73 -12.62 4.20
CA HIS A 230 -10.55 -13.74 4.67
C HIS A 230 -11.80 -13.28 5.46
N GLN A 231 -11.92 -11.99 5.76
CA GLN A 231 -13.05 -11.46 6.54
C GLN A 231 -14.26 -11.16 5.65
N GLN A 232 -15.45 -11.21 6.25
CA GLN A 232 -16.72 -10.96 5.55
C GLN A 232 -17.59 -9.90 6.26
N SER A 233 -17.15 -9.42 7.41
CA SER A 233 -17.90 -8.47 8.24
C SER A 233 -17.11 -7.20 8.57
N ILE A 234 -15.94 -7.02 7.92
CA ILE A 234 -15.05 -5.89 8.19
C ILE A 234 -15.00 -5.00 6.95
N THR A 235 -15.61 -3.82 7.03
CA THR A 235 -15.55 -2.77 6.01
C THR A 235 -15.57 -1.39 6.65
N GLY A 236 -14.97 -0.40 6.00
CA GLY A 236 -14.88 0.97 6.50
C GLY A 236 -13.91 1.14 7.69
N GLN A 237 -13.08 0.14 7.97
CA GLN A 237 -12.20 0.13 9.13
C GLN A 237 -10.77 0.54 8.77
N THR A 238 -10.12 1.12 9.77
CA THR A 238 -8.70 1.45 9.73
C THR A 238 -7.97 0.61 10.77
N PHE A 239 -6.95 -0.12 10.34
CA PHE A 239 -6.17 -1.01 11.20
C PHE A 239 -4.78 -0.44 11.43
N ASP A 240 -4.48 -0.12 12.67
CA ASP A 240 -3.16 0.30 13.09
C ASP A 240 -2.24 -0.90 13.28
N ILE A 241 -1.05 -0.84 12.69
CA ILE A 241 0.02 -1.83 12.86
C ILE A 241 1.34 -1.06 12.99
N ASN A 242 1.62 -0.58 14.20
CA ASN A 242 2.62 0.47 14.44
C ASN A 242 3.42 0.26 15.74
N ASN A 243 3.42 -0.94 16.29
CA ASN A 243 4.15 -1.29 17.52
C ASN A 243 3.78 -0.41 18.74
N GLY A 244 2.54 0.13 18.74
CA GLY A 244 2.02 0.97 19.81
C GLY A 244 2.39 2.46 19.69
N ALA A 245 3.03 2.88 18.59
CA ALA A 245 3.44 4.27 18.42
C ALA A 245 2.24 5.25 18.31
N LEU A 246 1.08 4.76 17.95
CA LEU A 246 -0.19 5.48 18.04
C LEU A 246 -1.26 4.54 18.60
N MET A 247 -1.99 5.04 19.60
CA MET A 247 -3.17 4.39 20.17
C MET A 247 -4.37 5.28 19.85
N SER A 248 -5.39 4.75 19.17
CA SER A 248 -6.63 5.45 18.77
C SER A 248 -7.81 5.01 19.61
#